data_8da95beea712f59e743c8b612d677abc
#
_entry.id   8da95beea712f59e743c8b612d677abc
#
_cell.length_a   1.000
_cell.length_b   1.000
_cell.length_c   1.000
_cell.angle_alpha   90.00
_cell.angle_beta   90.00
_cell.angle_gamma   90.00
#
_symmetry.space_group_name_H-M   'P 1'
#
loop_
_entity.id
_entity.type
_entity.pdbx_description
1 polymer ?
#
loop_
_entity_poly.entity_id
_entity_poly.type
_entity_poly.pdbx_seq_one_letter_code
_entity_poly.pdbx_strand_id
1 'polypeptide(L)'
;LAGRAQKAGVAGRVSVDFSVMGSFGYYTGTVIEAYAPGFGQHLGRGGRYDTVFERFGRPRPAAGFALSLDNIQAVLDRPGDAAARPLRVAVSKGSLFEGAVDLLARAGMDVADLGTPGRQLIIRADGVEYIIVRPTDAPAFVAFGGADCGICGRDSLIEANLDVLELADLDYGACRFVVAEPADASGRAEANYRRTGSVRVATKYPRITRAYFERIGVEADVLKFHGNIELAPLVGMADRIVDITATGTTLRENNLVVVDEVMTCAARFFANPAAARTDPRVFELAGRLAAAARERHAGREA
;
A
#
# COMPACT_ATOMS: atom_id res chain seq x y z
N LEU A 1 -11.82 -27.97 -9.87
CA LEU A 1 -10.83 -27.23 -10.65
C LEU A 1 -9.48 -27.97 -10.70
N ALA A 2 -8.88 -28.35 -9.56
CA ALA A 2 -7.58 -29.03 -9.52
C ALA A 2 -7.50 -30.28 -10.42
N GLY A 3 -8.48 -31.20 -10.36
CA GLY A 3 -8.49 -32.39 -11.20
C GLY A 3 -8.65 -32.11 -12.71
N ARG A 4 -9.25 -30.99 -13.10
CA ARG A 4 -9.32 -30.57 -14.51
C ARG A 4 -8.02 -29.93 -14.98
N ALA A 5 -7.37 -29.14 -14.13
CA ALA A 5 -6.05 -28.58 -14.40
C ALA A 5 -4.99 -29.67 -14.58
N GLN A 6 -5.07 -30.74 -13.78
CA GLN A 6 -4.20 -31.91 -13.91
C GLN A 6 -4.41 -32.64 -15.24
N LYS A 7 -5.67 -32.87 -15.64
CA LYS A 7 -6.00 -33.47 -16.95
C LYS A 7 -5.56 -32.60 -18.13
N ALA A 8 -5.54 -31.30 -17.99
CA ALA A 8 -5.07 -30.36 -19.00
C ALA A 8 -3.55 -30.15 -19.01
N GLY A 9 -2.80 -30.81 -18.12
CA GLY A 9 -1.33 -30.68 -18.04
C GLY A 9 -0.84 -29.33 -17.51
N VAL A 10 -1.72 -28.53 -16.88
CA VAL A 10 -1.40 -27.18 -16.38
C VAL A 10 -1.47 -27.07 -14.86
N ALA A 11 -1.52 -28.19 -14.15
CA ALA A 11 -1.68 -28.20 -12.68
C ALA A 11 -0.59 -27.41 -11.94
N GLY A 12 0.68 -27.50 -12.39
CA GLY A 12 1.79 -26.76 -11.82
C GLY A 12 1.78 -25.25 -12.09
N ARG A 13 0.82 -24.76 -12.90
CA ARG A 13 0.63 -23.35 -13.24
C ARG A 13 -0.66 -22.78 -12.65
N VAL A 14 -1.37 -23.53 -11.83
CA VAL A 14 -2.64 -23.14 -11.21
C VAL A 14 -2.51 -23.18 -9.71
N SER A 15 -2.70 -22.06 -9.06
CA SER A 15 -2.78 -21.93 -7.61
C SER A 15 -4.19 -21.56 -7.17
N VAL A 16 -4.57 -21.94 -5.94
CA VAL A 16 -5.82 -21.51 -5.31
C VAL A 16 -5.46 -20.48 -4.25
N ASP A 17 -6.04 -19.30 -4.39
CA ASP A 17 -5.79 -18.17 -3.51
C ASP A 17 -7.13 -17.64 -2.97
N PHE A 18 -7.32 -17.66 -1.66
CA PHE A 18 -8.54 -17.19 -0.98
C PHE A 18 -8.49 -15.68 -0.72
N SER A 19 -7.38 -15.00 -0.96
CA SER A 19 -7.23 -13.55 -0.81
C SER A 19 -7.72 -12.76 -2.03
N VAL A 20 -7.97 -13.44 -3.16
CA VAL A 20 -8.49 -12.78 -4.37
C VAL A 20 -9.94 -12.35 -4.14
N MET A 21 -10.11 -11.09 -3.81
CA MET A 21 -11.42 -10.45 -3.76
C MET A 21 -11.71 -9.83 -5.13
N GLY A 22 -12.78 -10.27 -5.78
CA GLY A 22 -13.18 -9.69 -7.06
C GLY A 22 -13.43 -8.19 -6.90
N SER A 23 -12.71 -7.36 -7.64
CA SER A 23 -12.89 -5.89 -7.65
C SER A 23 -14.28 -5.47 -8.18
N PHE A 24 -14.99 -6.38 -8.79
CA PHE A 24 -16.35 -6.17 -9.27
C PHE A 24 -17.33 -6.95 -8.39
N GLY A 25 -18.20 -6.25 -7.67
CA GLY A 25 -19.22 -6.81 -6.78
C GLY A 25 -20.28 -7.69 -7.45
N TYR A 26 -20.13 -8.03 -8.73
CA TYR A 26 -21.07 -8.90 -9.46
C TYR A 26 -20.66 -10.37 -9.51
N TYR A 27 -19.44 -10.74 -9.09
CA TYR A 27 -19.05 -12.15 -9.04
C TYR A 27 -19.81 -12.90 -7.93
N THR A 28 -20.39 -14.05 -8.29
CA THR A 28 -21.18 -14.91 -7.40
C THR A 28 -20.49 -16.22 -7.07
N GLY A 29 -19.25 -16.42 -7.52
CA GLY A 29 -18.51 -17.67 -7.32
C GLY A 29 -17.01 -17.49 -7.61
N THR A 30 -16.39 -18.55 -8.12
CA THR A 30 -14.95 -18.57 -8.41
C THR A 30 -14.55 -17.42 -9.33
N VAL A 31 -13.52 -16.68 -8.92
CA VAL A 31 -12.80 -15.70 -9.75
C VAL A 31 -11.53 -16.36 -10.26
N ILE A 32 -11.14 -16.07 -11.49
CA ILE A 32 -9.94 -16.59 -12.16
C ILE A 32 -9.14 -15.40 -12.65
N GLU A 33 -7.85 -15.38 -12.37
CA GLU A 33 -6.90 -14.39 -12.88
C GLU A 33 -5.73 -15.11 -13.55
N ALA A 34 -5.23 -14.56 -14.66
CA ALA A 34 -4.07 -15.06 -15.37
C ALA A 34 -2.93 -14.04 -15.27
N TYR A 35 -1.74 -14.52 -14.95
CA TYR A 35 -0.53 -13.72 -14.79
C TYR A 35 0.62 -14.29 -15.60
N ALA A 36 1.60 -13.47 -15.93
CA ALA A 36 2.89 -13.89 -16.47
C ALA A 36 4.02 -13.52 -15.50
N PRO A 37 5.03 -14.38 -15.34
CA PRO A 37 6.21 -14.05 -14.54
C PRO A 37 6.86 -12.75 -15.00
N GLY A 38 7.26 -11.90 -14.03
CA GLY A 38 7.92 -10.63 -14.33
C GLY A 38 7.02 -9.54 -14.92
N PHE A 39 5.72 -9.77 -15.06
CA PHE A 39 4.75 -8.77 -15.51
C PHE A 39 3.80 -8.39 -14.37
N GLY A 40 3.78 -7.11 -14.01
CA GLY A 40 3.09 -6.60 -12.82
C GLY A 40 1.56 -6.48 -12.95
N GLN A 41 0.97 -6.87 -14.09
CA GLN A 41 -0.47 -6.79 -14.33
C GLN A 41 -1.04 -8.15 -14.73
N HIS A 42 -2.34 -8.36 -14.52
CA HIS A 42 -3.01 -9.57 -14.99
C HIS A 42 -3.14 -9.56 -16.52
N LEU A 43 -2.99 -10.74 -17.14
CA LEU A 43 -3.21 -10.96 -18.58
C LEU A 43 -4.68 -11.14 -18.91
N GLY A 44 -5.45 -11.58 -17.92
CA GLY A 44 -6.88 -11.74 -18.03
C GLY A 44 -7.52 -12.01 -16.68
N ARG A 45 -8.81 -11.72 -16.62
CA ARG A 45 -9.63 -11.90 -15.43
C ARG A 45 -11.02 -12.37 -15.82
N GLY A 46 -11.61 -13.19 -14.97
CA GLY A 46 -12.97 -13.67 -15.19
C GLY A 46 -13.51 -14.42 -13.98
N GLY A 47 -14.71 -14.94 -14.10
CA GLY A 47 -15.34 -15.67 -13.01
C GLY A 47 -16.80 -15.98 -13.29
N ARG A 48 -17.48 -16.48 -12.26
CA ARG A 48 -18.91 -16.77 -12.29
C ARG A 48 -19.72 -15.57 -11.79
N TYR A 49 -20.78 -15.20 -12.51
CA TYR A 49 -21.62 -14.01 -12.25
C TYR A 49 -23.10 -14.24 -12.57
N ASP A 50 -23.73 -15.16 -11.86
CA ASP A 50 -25.12 -15.65 -12.14
C ASP A 50 -26.18 -14.53 -12.04
N THR A 51 -25.99 -13.52 -11.16
CA THR A 51 -26.97 -12.46 -10.91
C THR A 51 -26.96 -11.34 -11.96
N VAL A 52 -25.96 -11.29 -12.85
CA VAL A 52 -25.88 -10.22 -13.87
C VAL A 52 -27.08 -10.29 -14.81
N PHE A 53 -27.48 -11.48 -15.24
CA PHE A 53 -28.59 -11.65 -16.16
C PHE A 53 -29.98 -11.44 -15.52
N GLU A 54 -30.09 -11.51 -14.21
CA GLU A 54 -31.33 -11.19 -13.49
C GLU A 54 -31.75 -9.73 -13.73
N ARG A 55 -30.76 -8.82 -13.82
CA ARG A 55 -31.00 -7.40 -14.13
C ARG A 55 -31.61 -7.16 -15.51
N PHE A 56 -31.47 -8.13 -16.39
CA PHE A 56 -32.06 -8.11 -17.75
C PHE A 56 -33.32 -8.99 -17.85
N GLY A 57 -33.92 -9.37 -16.72
CA GLY A 57 -35.20 -10.09 -16.66
C GLY A 57 -35.12 -11.60 -16.97
N ARG A 58 -33.93 -12.19 -17.09
CA ARG A 58 -33.75 -13.62 -17.36
C ARG A 58 -32.63 -14.22 -16.49
N PRO A 59 -32.94 -14.69 -15.27
CA PRO A 59 -31.94 -15.34 -14.42
C PRO A 59 -31.32 -16.55 -15.13
N ARG A 60 -30.01 -16.54 -15.30
CA ARG A 60 -29.23 -17.66 -15.88
C ARG A 60 -27.85 -17.68 -15.25
N PRO A 61 -27.32 -18.88 -14.93
CA PRO A 61 -25.93 -19.00 -14.53
C PRO A 61 -25.02 -18.55 -15.69
N ALA A 62 -24.01 -17.74 -15.37
CA ALA A 62 -23.08 -17.20 -16.32
C ALA A 62 -21.65 -17.20 -15.79
N ALA A 63 -20.72 -17.44 -16.67
CA ALA A 63 -19.29 -17.28 -16.42
C ALA A 63 -18.62 -16.74 -17.68
N GLY A 64 -17.59 -15.93 -17.50
CA GLY A 64 -16.82 -15.38 -18.61
C GLY A 64 -15.39 -15.07 -18.17
N PHE A 65 -14.53 -14.89 -19.17
CA PHE A 65 -13.12 -14.54 -19.00
C PHE A 65 -12.72 -13.54 -20.05
N ALA A 66 -12.14 -12.42 -19.65
CA ALA A 66 -11.62 -11.40 -20.55
C ALA A 66 -10.09 -11.43 -20.56
N LEU A 67 -9.49 -11.29 -21.73
CA LEU A 67 -8.05 -11.20 -21.94
C LEU A 67 -7.67 -9.76 -22.33
N SER A 68 -6.58 -9.24 -21.79
CA SER A 68 -5.97 -7.98 -22.23
C SER A 68 -4.97 -8.27 -23.33
N LEU A 69 -5.32 -7.91 -24.57
CA LEU A 69 -4.42 -8.11 -25.72
C LEU A 69 -3.15 -7.27 -25.59
N ASP A 70 -3.26 -6.03 -25.08
CA ASP A 70 -2.12 -5.14 -24.87
C ASP A 70 -1.13 -5.73 -23.86
N ASN A 71 -1.64 -6.29 -22.74
CA ASN A 71 -0.79 -6.92 -21.74
C ASN A 71 -0.12 -8.19 -22.26
N ILE A 72 -0.86 -8.99 -23.04
CA ILE A 72 -0.30 -10.20 -23.68
C ILE A 72 0.81 -9.79 -24.65
N GLN A 73 0.56 -8.80 -25.53
CA GLN A 73 1.55 -8.29 -26.45
C GLN A 73 2.80 -7.77 -25.72
N ALA A 74 2.60 -6.98 -24.66
CA ALA A 74 3.70 -6.46 -23.85
C ALA A 74 4.55 -7.57 -23.18
N VAL A 75 3.96 -8.71 -22.85
CA VAL A 75 4.70 -9.88 -22.34
C VAL A 75 5.47 -10.59 -23.47
N LEU A 76 4.86 -10.74 -24.63
CA LEU A 76 5.48 -11.42 -25.80
C LEU A 76 6.66 -10.60 -26.36
N ASP A 77 6.57 -9.29 -26.32
CA ASP A 77 7.62 -8.37 -26.81
C ASP A 77 8.81 -8.24 -25.86
N ARG A 78 8.76 -8.84 -24.65
CA ARG A 78 9.86 -8.76 -23.69
C ARG A 78 11.01 -9.69 -24.05
N PRO A 79 12.25 -9.18 -24.17
CA PRO A 79 13.41 -10.02 -24.33
C PRO A 79 13.79 -10.72 -23.02
N GLY A 80 14.11 -12.00 -23.07
CA GLY A 80 14.76 -12.75 -22.01
C GLY A 80 13.82 -13.57 -21.11
N ASP A 81 14.46 -14.39 -20.26
CA ASP A 81 13.78 -15.23 -19.27
C ASP A 81 13.38 -14.40 -18.05
N ALA A 82 12.10 -14.32 -17.76
CA ALA A 82 11.57 -13.60 -16.60
C ALA A 82 12.10 -14.13 -15.26
N ALA A 83 12.52 -15.41 -15.21
CA ALA A 83 13.08 -16.04 -14.00
C ALA A 83 14.53 -15.61 -13.74
N ALA A 84 15.26 -15.15 -14.75
CA ALA A 84 16.66 -14.75 -14.64
C ALA A 84 16.86 -13.27 -14.26
N ARG A 85 15.78 -12.48 -14.21
CA ARG A 85 15.88 -11.05 -13.87
C ARG A 85 16.10 -10.82 -12.36
N PRO A 86 16.74 -9.71 -11.96
CA PRO A 86 16.84 -9.34 -10.54
C PRO A 86 15.45 -9.08 -9.93
N LEU A 87 15.28 -9.37 -8.64
CA LEU A 87 14.11 -8.97 -7.87
C LEU A 87 14.16 -7.44 -7.67
N ARG A 88 13.11 -6.73 -8.05
CA ARG A 88 13.05 -5.27 -7.91
C ARG A 88 12.32 -4.89 -6.63
N VAL A 89 13.03 -4.17 -5.75
CA VAL A 89 12.53 -3.78 -4.42
C VAL A 89 12.46 -2.27 -4.32
N ALA A 90 11.25 -1.71 -4.20
CA ALA A 90 11.04 -0.29 -3.93
C ALA A 90 11.37 0.02 -2.47
N VAL A 91 12.31 0.95 -2.24
CA VAL A 91 12.70 1.39 -0.89
C VAL A 91 12.40 2.87 -0.75
N SER A 92 11.61 3.20 0.28
CA SER A 92 11.18 4.58 0.54
C SER A 92 12.30 5.42 1.12
N LYS A 93 12.53 6.61 0.55
CA LYS A 93 13.40 7.66 1.13
C LYS A 93 12.82 8.20 2.44
N GLY A 94 13.67 8.89 3.20
CA GLY A 94 13.26 9.61 4.42
C GLY A 94 13.41 8.78 5.68
N SER A 95 12.58 9.01 6.67
CA SER A 95 12.71 8.46 8.03
C SER A 95 12.69 6.93 8.11
N LEU A 96 12.11 6.25 7.13
CA LEU A 96 12.04 4.79 7.10
C LEU A 96 13.24 4.14 6.39
N PHE A 97 14.09 4.93 5.70
CA PHE A 97 15.13 4.40 4.83
C PHE A 97 16.18 3.57 5.57
N GLU A 98 16.76 4.13 6.64
CA GLU A 98 17.81 3.44 7.41
C GLU A 98 17.30 2.13 8.03
N GLY A 99 16.07 2.15 8.56
CA GLY A 99 15.44 0.94 9.10
C GLY A 99 15.16 -0.12 8.03
N ALA A 100 14.82 0.29 6.81
CA ALA A 100 14.65 -0.63 5.68
C ALA A 100 15.99 -1.27 5.29
N VAL A 101 17.08 -0.50 5.21
CA VAL A 101 18.42 -1.00 4.91
C VAL A 101 18.89 -2.00 5.98
N ASP A 102 18.72 -1.68 7.28
CA ASP A 102 19.06 -2.58 8.38
C ASP A 102 18.29 -3.91 8.29
N LEU A 103 16.97 -3.87 8.06
CA LEU A 103 16.17 -5.09 7.94
C LEU A 103 16.50 -5.92 6.69
N LEU A 104 16.77 -5.27 5.56
CA LEU A 104 17.19 -5.94 4.34
C LEU A 104 18.54 -6.65 4.55
N ALA A 105 19.51 -6.00 5.22
CA ALA A 105 20.78 -6.60 5.57
C ALA A 105 20.61 -7.84 6.48
N ARG A 106 19.80 -7.72 7.54
CA ARG A 106 19.47 -8.86 8.45
C ARG A 106 18.73 -9.98 7.74
N ALA A 107 17.92 -9.64 6.74
CA ALA A 107 17.28 -10.62 5.87
C ALA A 107 18.25 -11.26 4.85
N GLY A 108 19.55 -10.97 4.91
CA GLY A 108 20.58 -11.55 4.05
C GLY A 108 20.57 -11.00 2.63
N MET A 109 20.06 -9.78 2.43
CA MET A 109 20.14 -9.08 1.15
C MET A 109 21.46 -8.29 1.06
N ASP A 110 22.04 -8.22 -0.13
CA ASP A 110 23.19 -7.33 -0.37
C ASP A 110 22.71 -5.87 -0.40
N VAL A 111 23.17 -5.09 0.56
CA VAL A 111 22.81 -3.67 0.74
C VAL A 111 24.03 -2.74 0.74
N ALA A 112 25.21 -3.23 0.31
CA ALA A 112 26.46 -2.49 0.43
C ALA A 112 26.37 -1.09 -0.21
N ASP A 113 25.86 -1.01 -1.43
CA ASP A 113 25.71 0.26 -2.15
C ASP A 113 24.41 1.01 -1.78
N LEU A 114 23.46 0.32 -1.13
CA LEU A 114 22.19 0.93 -0.71
C LEU A 114 22.39 1.89 0.47
N GLY A 115 23.34 1.62 1.36
CA GLY A 115 23.63 2.44 2.54
C GLY A 115 24.06 3.88 2.21
N THR A 116 24.61 4.11 1.01
CA THR A 116 25.09 5.44 0.55
C THR A 116 24.66 5.72 -0.90
N PRO A 117 23.36 5.82 -1.20
CA PRO A 117 22.85 5.83 -2.57
C PRO A 117 23.23 7.09 -3.38
N GLY A 118 23.77 8.13 -2.73
CA GLY A 118 24.07 9.41 -3.40
C GLY A 118 22.84 9.98 -4.09
N ARG A 119 22.94 10.24 -5.40
CA ARG A 119 21.82 10.70 -6.26
C ARG A 119 21.21 9.58 -7.12
N GLN A 120 21.73 8.35 -7.00
CA GLN A 120 21.23 7.23 -7.77
C GLN A 120 19.81 6.86 -7.29
N LEU A 121 18.95 6.54 -8.24
CA LEU A 121 17.57 6.10 -7.97
C LEU A 121 17.37 4.60 -8.18
N ILE A 122 18.32 3.96 -8.84
CA ILE A 122 18.36 2.52 -9.05
C ILE A 122 19.75 2.02 -8.63
N ILE A 123 19.79 1.10 -7.69
CA ILE A 123 21.01 0.48 -7.16
C ILE A 123 20.93 -1.00 -7.42
N ARG A 124 21.94 -1.54 -8.11
CA ARG A 124 22.02 -2.95 -8.48
C ARG A 124 23.00 -3.67 -7.56
N ALA A 125 22.52 -4.78 -7.01
CA ALA A 125 23.29 -5.71 -6.21
C ALA A 125 23.04 -7.14 -6.70
N ASP A 126 23.70 -8.13 -6.10
CA ASP A 126 23.57 -9.51 -6.56
C ASP A 126 22.11 -10.01 -6.49
N GLY A 127 21.53 -10.31 -7.63
CA GLY A 127 20.17 -10.83 -7.76
C GLY A 127 19.03 -9.84 -7.40
N VAL A 128 19.34 -8.58 -7.03
CA VAL A 128 18.36 -7.58 -6.61
C VAL A 128 18.63 -6.21 -7.24
N GLU A 129 17.56 -5.47 -7.51
CA GLU A 129 17.60 -4.08 -7.96
C GLU A 129 16.73 -3.24 -7.01
N TYR A 130 17.37 -2.33 -6.27
CA TYR A 130 16.67 -1.41 -5.37
C TYR A 130 16.25 -0.15 -6.12
N ILE A 131 14.97 0.21 -6.00
CA ILE A 131 14.38 1.39 -6.62
C ILE A 131 14.06 2.39 -5.51
N ILE A 132 14.79 3.51 -5.49
CA ILE A 132 14.69 4.52 -4.44
C ILE A 132 13.59 5.50 -4.79
N VAL A 133 12.50 5.48 -4.03
CA VAL A 133 11.27 6.23 -4.31
C VAL A 133 10.86 7.12 -3.12
N ARG A 134 9.93 8.05 -3.35
CA ARG A 134 9.26 8.75 -2.25
C ARG A 134 8.27 7.80 -1.57
N PRO A 135 8.02 7.95 -0.25
CA PRO A 135 7.06 7.09 0.46
C PRO A 135 5.67 7.06 -0.20
N THR A 136 5.18 8.21 -0.65
CA THR A 136 3.88 8.35 -1.32
C THR A 136 3.80 7.66 -2.68
N ASP A 137 4.94 7.45 -3.34
CA ASP A 137 5.01 6.90 -4.69
C ASP A 137 5.28 5.38 -4.67
N ALA A 138 5.84 4.86 -3.57
CA ALA A 138 6.20 3.45 -3.44
C ALA A 138 5.03 2.49 -3.78
N PRO A 139 3.78 2.73 -3.30
CA PRO A 139 2.65 1.87 -3.64
C PRO A 139 2.38 1.83 -5.14
N ALA A 140 2.50 2.96 -5.84
CA ALA A 140 2.27 3.03 -7.29
C ALA A 140 3.35 2.30 -8.08
N PHE A 141 4.64 2.46 -7.70
CA PHE A 141 5.73 1.72 -8.35
C PHE A 141 5.54 0.21 -8.26
N VAL A 142 5.05 -0.29 -7.14
CA VAL A 142 4.77 -1.71 -6.95
C VAL A 142 3.48 -2.13 -7.67
N ALA A 143 2.38 -1.40 -7.49
CA ALA A 143 1.08 -1.75 -8.08
C ALA A 143 1.15 -1.82 -9.61
N PHE A 144 1.88 -0.91 -10.26
CA PHE A 144 2.02 -0.88 -11.72
C PHE A 144 3.20 -1.70 -12.26
N GLY A 145 3.88 -2.47 -11.41
CA GLY A 145 4.93 -3.40 -11.82
C GLY A 145 6.27 -2.71 -12.15
N GLY A 146 6.49 -1.48 -11.70
CA GLY A 146 7.79 -0.82 -11.70
C GLY A 146 8.76 -1.48 -10.70
N ALA A 147 8.23 -2.00 -9.59
CA ALA A 147 8.90 -2.89 -8.66
C ALA A 147 8.04 -4.13 -8.38
N ASP A 148 8.65 -5.22 -7.88
CA ASP A 148 7.96 -6.46 -7.55
C ASP A 148 7.40 -6.42 -6.14
N CYS A 149 8.12 -5.77 -5.24
CA CYS A 149 7.77 -5.57 -3.85
C CYS A 149 8.38 -4.26 -3.34
N GLY A 150 8.08 -3.89 -2.10
CA GLY A 150 8.64 -2.67 -1.53
C GLY A 150 8.44 -2.55 -0.03
N ILE A 151 9.07 -1.52 0.54
CA ILE A 151 8.97 -1.13 1.94
C ILE A 151 8.54 0.33 2.01
N CYS A 152 7.40 0.60 2.67
CA CYS A 152 6.95 1.95 2.99
C CYS A 152 6.11 1.98 4.26
N GLY A 153 5.67 3.15 4.69
CA GLY A 153 4.73 3.29 5.78
C GLY A 153 3.33 2.79 5.39
N ARG A 154 2.61 2.20 6.34
CA ARG A 154 1.24 1.73 6.12
C ARG A 154 0.28 2.85 5.71
N ASP A 155 0.54 4.07 6.18
CA ASP A 155 -0.14 5.30 5.77
C ASP A 155 -0.14 5.49 4.26
N SER A 156 1.01 5.30 3.64
CA SER A 156 1.17 5.42 2.18
C SER A 156 0.36 4.37 1.42
N LEU A 157 0.28 3.13 1.94
CA LEU A 157 -0.55 2.06 1.35
C LEU A 157 -2.04 2.41 1.43
N ILE A 158 -2.51 2.82 2.61
CA ILE A 158 -3.90 3.18 2.84
C ILE A 158 -4.29 4.40 1.99
N GLU A 159 -3.46 5.44 1.98
CA GLU A 159 -3.76 6.66 1.24
C GLU A 159 -3.77 6.44 -0.28
N ALA A 160 -2.83 5.65 -0.80
CA ALA A 160 -2.76 5.32 -2.22
C ALA A 160 -3.93 4.45 -2.68
N ASN A 161 -4.39 3.53 -1.82
CA ASN A 161 -5.48 2.58 -2.11
C ASN A 161 -5.34 1.87 -3.45
N LEU A 162 -4.15 1.41 -3.74
CA LEU A 162 -3.83 0.64 -4.94
C LEU A 162 -3.87 -0.86 -4.65
N ASP A 163 -3.98 -1.66 -5.70
CA ASP A 163 -3.99 -3.12 -5.61
C ASP A 163 -2.57 -3.64 -5.33
N VAL A 164 -2.26 -3.80 -4.05
CA VAL A 164 -1.01 -4.36 -3.54
C VAL A 164 -1.30 -5.29 -2.36
N LEU A 165 -0.44 -6.27 -2.13
CA LEU A 165 -0.53 -7.19 -1.02
C LEU A 165 0.38 -6.73 0.13
N GLU A 166 -0.18 -6.39 1.28
CA GLU A 166 0.56 -6.17 2.52
C GLU A 166 0.96 -7.55 3.08
N LEU A 167 2.27 -7.86 3.13
CA LEU A 167 2.79 -9.20 3.46
C LEU A 167 3.41 -9.30 4.84
N ALA A 168 4.03 -8.23 5.35
CA ALA A 168 4.64 -8.24 6.67
C ALA A 168 4.59 -6.86 7.35
N ASP A 169 4.33 -6.88 8.66
CA ASP A 169 4.62 -5.78 9.57
C ASP A 169 6.12 -5.83 9.91
N LEU A 170 6.81 -4.71 9.73
CA LEU A 170 8.24 -4.63 9.95
C LEU A 170 8.61 -4.05 11.32
N ASP A 171 7.61 -3.67 12.11
CA ASP A 171 7.73 -3.23 13.50
C ASP A 171 8.79 -2.14 13.73
N TYR A 172 8.86 -1.16 12.79
CA TYR A 172 9.70 0.01 12.95
C TYR A 172 9.05 1.25 12.30
N GLY A 173 9.58 2.44 12.63
CA GLY A 173 9.06 3.69 12.11
C GLY A 173 7.65 3.98 12.61
N ALA A 174 7.35 3.54 13.84
CA ALA A 174 6.05 3.76 14.45
C ALA A 174 5.70 5.25 14.51
N CYS A 175 4.51 5.59 14.06
CA CYS A 175 3.95 6.93 14.11
C CYS A 175 2.46 6.87 14.39
N ARG A 176 1.90 8.01 14.81
CA ARG A 176 0.46 8.16 15.06
C ARG A 176 -0.13 9.19 14.12
N PHE A 177 -1.29 8.91 13.59
CA PHE A 177 -2.14 9.92 12.99
C PHE A 177 -3.00 10.53 14.08
N VAL A 178 -3.03 11.85 14.15
CA VAL A 178 -3.76 12.59 15.16
C VAL A 178 -4.62 13.67 14.51
N VAL A 179 -5.74 13.97 15.16
CA VAL A 179 -6.49 15.20 14.93
C VAL A 179 -5.96 16.26 15.90
N ALA A 180 -5.60 17.41 15.37
CA ALA A 180 -5.14 18.54 16.21
C ALA A 180 -5.86 19.83 15.85
N GLU A 181 -5.98 20.73 16.84
CA GLU A 181 -6.58 22.06 16.69
C GLU A 181 -5.75 23.12 17.44
N PRO A 182 -5.92 24.43 17.15
CA PRO A 182 -5.21 25.47 17.89
C PRO A 182 -5.58 25.46 19.38
N ALA A 183 -4.57 25.53 20.24
CA ALA A 183 -4.73 25.47 21.69
C ALA A 183 -5.59 26.62 22.23
N ASP A 184 -5.52 27.80 21.61
CA ASP A 184 -6.27 29.01 21.96
C ASP A 184 -7.68 29.08 21.35
N ALA A 185 -8.06 28.08 20.58
CA ALA A 185 -9.33 28.02 19.87
C ALA A 185 -10.14 26.75 20.21
N SER A 186 -9.92 26.19 21.41
CA SER A 186 -10.67 25.02 21.89
C SER A 186 -12.18 25.28 21.85
N GLY A 187 -12.93 24.31 21.27
CA GLY A 187 -14.39 24.42 21.09
C GLY A 187 -14.84 25.22 19.85
N ARG A 188 -13.93 25.88 19.11
CA ARG A 188 -14.27 26.62 17.89
C ARG A 188 -14.73 25.67 16.77
N ALA A 189 -14.09 24.52 16.66
CA ALA A 189 -14.46 23.51 15.67
C ALA A 189 -15.89 22.98 15.91
N GLU A 190 -16.25 22.70 17.16
CA GLU A 190 -17.61 22.29 17.55
C GLU A 190 -18.64 23.39 17.33
N ALA A 191 -18.31 24.62 17.63
CA ALA A 191 -19.18 25.78 17.40
C ALA A 191 -19.43 25.99 15.89
N ASN A 192 -18.38 25.86 15.07
CA ASN A 192 -18.50 25.91 13.62
C ASN A 192 -19.34 24.74 13.09
N TYR A 193 -19.11 23.52 13.56
CA TYR A 193 -19.88 22.33 13.18
C TYR A 193 -21.37 22.50 13.45
N ARG A 194 -21.75 23.01 14.63
CA ARG A 194 -23.16 23.29 14.96
C ARG A 194 -23.80 24.32 14.02
N ARG A 195 -23.00 25.25 13.49
CA ARG A 195 -23.47 26.33 12.61
C ARG A 195 -23.55 25.92 11.15
N THR A 196 -22.56 25.14 10.67
CA THR A 196 -22.39 24.82 9.23
C THR A 196 -22.72 23.38 8.88
N GLY A 197 -22.78 22.48 9.87
CA GLY A 197 -23.00 21.04 9.66
C GLY A 197 -21.74 20.28 9.26
N SER A 198 -20.58 20.95 9.11
CA SER A 198 -19.30 20.31 8.76
C SER A 198 -18.13 20.91 9.53
N VAL A 199 -17.03 20.17 9.66
CA VAL A 199 -15.73 20.64 10.18
C VAL A 199 -14.73 20.72 9.04
N ARG A 200 -14.00 21.83 8.92
CA ARG A 200 -12.95 21.97 7.89
C ARG A 200 -11.65 21.38 8.41
N VAL A 201 -11.09 20.41 7.69
CA VAL A 201 -9.92 19.66 8.11
C VAL A 201 -8.82 19.73 7.05
N ALA A 202 -7.67 20.32 7.40
CA ALA A 202 -6.50 20.34 6.52
C ALA A 202 -5.65 19.08 6.71
N THR A 203 -5.19 18.47 5.61
CA THR A 203 -4.40 17.24 5.68
C THR A 203 -3.59 16.99 4.41
N LYS A 204 -2.53 16.17 4.53
CA LYS A 204 -1.83 15.54 3.39
C LYS A 204 -2.46 14.20 3.01
N TYR A 205 -3.36 13.66 3.85
CA TYR A 205 -3.91 12.30 3.80
C TYR A 205 -5.45 12.33 3.73
N PRO A 206 -6.01 12.81 2.60
CA PRO A 206 -7.46 13.01 2.51
C PRO A 206 -8.28 11.73 2.63
N ARG A 207 -7.76 10.58 2.19
CA ARG A 207 -8.47 9.31 2.31
C ARG A 207 -8.57 8.83 3.75
N ILE A 208 -7.44 8.80 4.45
CA ILE A 208 -7.38 8.44 5.88
C ILE A 208 -8.28 9.36 6.70
N THR A 209 -8.22 10.68 6.40
CA THR A 209 -9.02 11.69 7.09
C THR A 209 -10.52 11.47 6.88
N ARG A 210 -10.97 11.28 5.64
CA ARG A 210 -12.40 11.01 5.36
C ARG A 210 -12.89 9.75 6.07
N ALA A 211 -12.14 8.64 5.95
CA ALA A 211 -12.50 7.39 6.59
C ALA A 211 -12.61 7.49 8.12
N TYR A 212 -11.77 8.33 8.74
CA TYR A 212 -11.85 8.59 10.18
C TYR A 212 -13.14 9.36 10.53
N PHE A 213 -13.41 10.49 9.86
CA PHE A 213 -14.57 11.33 10.16
C PHE A 213 -15.91 10.63 9.84
N GLU A 214 -15.97 9.85 8.76
CA GLU A 214 -17.09 8.96 8.45
C GLU A 214 -17.35 7.95 9.57
N ARG A 215 -16.30 7.33 10.10
CA ARG A 215 -16.39 6.34 11.20
C ARG A 215 -16.97 6.94 12.49
N ILE A 216 -16.64 8.19 12.80
CA ILE A 216 -17.16 8.88 14.00
C ILE A 216 -18.47 9.64 13.75
N GLY A 217 -19.01 9.57 12.52
CA GLY A 217 -20.30 10.19 12.17
C GLY A 217 -20.27 11.71 12.10
N VAL A 218 -19.10 12.31 11.80
CA VAL A 218 -18.90 13.76 11.67
C VAL A 218 -18.66 14.11 10.21
N GLU A 219 -19.47 15.02 9.64
CA GLU A 219 -19.24 15.54 8.30
C GLU A 219 -17.99 16.43 8.28
N ALA A 220 -17.06 16.18 7.36
CA ALA A 220 -15.80 16.89 7.25
C ALA A 220 -15.52 17.41 5.84
N ASP A 221 -15.27 18.70 5.74
CA ASP A 221 -14.74 19.35 4.53
C ASP A 221 -13.22 19.19 4.50
N VAL A 222 -12.75 18.18 3.77
CA VAL A 222 -11.32 17.81 3.75
C VAL A 222 -10.56 18.64 2.71
N LEU A 223 -9.65 19.47 3.21
CA LEU A 223 -8.78 20.35 2.42
C LEU A 223 -7.40 19.67 2.25
N LYS A 224 -7.07 19.29 1.02
CA LYS A 224 -5.78 18.66 0.71
C LYS A 224 -4.67 19.69 0.56
N PHE A 225 -3.58 19.50 1.30
CA PHE A 225 -2.33 20.25 1.20
C PHE A 225 -1.16 19.32 0.89
N HIS A 226 -0.03 19.90 0.45
CA HIS A 226 1.20 19.14 0.16
C HIS A 226 2.33 19.41 1.17
N GLY A 227 2.16 20.37 2.06
CA GLY A 227 3.10 20.73 3.14
C GLY A 227 2.50 21.77 4.07
N ASN A 228 3.15 22.05 5.20
CA ASN A 228 2.85 23.11 6.18
C ASN A 228 1.35 23.21 6.54
N ILE A 229 0.73 22.06 6.79
CA ILE A 229 -0.73 22.00 7.08
C ILE A 229 -1.05 22.68 8.42
N GLU A 230 -0.06 22.80 9.30
CA GLU A 230 -0.14 23.46 10.60
C GLU A 230 -0.56 24.94 10.45
N LEU A 231 -0.24 25.57 9.31
CA LEU A 231 -0.64 26.95 9.04
C LEU A 231 -2.14 27.10 8.79
N ALA A 232 -2.80 26.09 8.25
CA ALA A 232 -4.20 26.20 7.81
C ALA A 232 -5.16 26.62 8.93
N PRO A 233 -5.13 26.05 10.16
CA PRO A 233 -5.98 26.51 11.24
C PRO A 233 -5.53 27.85 11.82
N LEU A 234 -4.24 28.19 11.77
CA LEU A 234 -3.73 29.46 12.29
C LEU A 234 -4.19 30.67 11.47
N VAL A 235 -4.33 30.48 10.16
CA VAL A 235 -4.84 31.52 9.23
C VAL A 235 -6.35 31.41 8.98
N GLY A 236 -7.07 30.55 9.70
CA GLY A 236 -8.52 30.41 9.63
C GLY A 236 -9.06 29.65 8.41
N MET A 237 -8.21 28.97 7.64
CA MET A 237 -8.62 28.14 6.50
C MET A 237 -9.26 26.81 6.92
N ALA A 238 -8.80 26.24 8.04
CA ALA A 238 -9.32 25.00 8.60
C ALA A 238 -9.65 25.18 10.11
N ASP A 239 -10.46 24.29 10.63
CA ASP A 239 -10.76 24.23 12.06
C ASP A 239 -9.82 23.25 12.77
N ARG A 240 -9.44 22.17 12.07
CA ARG A 240 -8.56 21.10 12.54
C ARG A 240 -7.57 20.68 11.45
N ILE A 241 -6.55 19.95 11.88
CA ILE A 241 -5.67 19.21 10.97
C ILE A 241 -5.70 17.73 11.28
N VAL A 242 -5.37 16.90 10.28
CA VAL A 242 -5.00 15.49 10.48
C VAL A 242 -3.62 15.30 9.87
N ASP A 243 -2.66 14.92 10.72
CA ASP A 243 -1.27 14.68 10.31
C ASP A 243 -0.61 13.56 11.12
N ILE A 244 0.54 13.12 10.62
CA ILE A 244 1.43 12.17 11.28
C ILE A 244 2.24 12.90 12.34
N THR A 245 2.37 12.28 13.51
CA THR A 245 3.32 12.70 14.54
C THR A 245 4.00 11.50 15.19
N ALA A 246 5.30 11.61 15.43
CA ALA A 246 6.03 10.66 16.27
C ALA A 246 6.11 11.17 17.73
N THR A 247 6.52 12.42 17.92
CA THR A 247 6.78 13.03 19.24
C THR A 247 5.83 14.17 19.59
N GLY A 248 5.07 14.68 18.63
CA GLY A 248 4.20 15.85 18.79
C GLY A 248 4.95 17.19 18.87
N THR A 249 6.25 17.22 18.62
CA THR A 249 7.05 18.46 18.75
C THR A 249 6.59 19.54 17.80
N THR A 250 6.43 19.24 16.51
CA THR A 250 5.96 20.21 15.50
C THR A 250 4.58 20.79 15.85
N LEU A 251 3.68 19.97 16.39
CA LEU A 251 2.36 20.44 16.81
C LEU A 251 2.49 21.46 17.97
N ARG A 252 3.28 21.14 18.98
CA ARG A 252 3.50 22.04 20.14
C ARG A 252 4.17 23.35 19.72
N GLU A 253 5.17 23.30 18.86
CA GLU A 253 5.86 24.48 18.35
C GLU A 253 4.94 25.42 17.56
N ASN A 254 3.87 24.88 16.96
CA ASN A 254 2.85 25.63 16.23
C ASN A 254 1.56 25.86 17.03
N ASN A 255 1.62 25.77 18.38
CA ASN A 255 0.48 26.00 19.28
C ASN A 255 -0.75 25.13 18.94
N LEU A 256 -0.52 23.88 18.51
CA LEU A 256 -1.57 22.90 18.22
C LEU A 256 -1.62 21.85 19.34
N VAL A 257 -2.83 21.47 19.73
CA VAL A 257 -3.09 20.41 20.71
C VAL A 257 -3.76 19.22 20.00
N VAL A 258 -3.34 18.02 20.39
CA VAL A 258 -3.98 16.79 19.91
C VAL A 258 -5.31 16.63 20.63
N VAL A 259 -6.39 16.46 19.87
CA VAL A 259 -7.75 16.25 20.39
C VAL A 259 -8.25 14.82 20.19
N ASP A 260 -7.68 14.08 19.24
CA ASP A 260 -8.02 12.67 19.03
C ASP A 260 -6.90 11.93 18.29
N GLU A 261 -6.91 10.60 18.38
CA GLU A 261 -6.02 9.70 17.64
C GLU A 261 -6.80 8.96 16.57
N VAL A 262 -6.34 9.08 15.34
CA VAL A 262 -6.97 8.47 14.16
C VAL A 262 -6.58 7.00 14.03
N MET A 263 -5.27 6.72 14.05
CA MET A 263 -4.65 5.40 13.91
C MET A 263 -3.16 5.43 14.20
N THR A 264 -2.58 4.25 14.46
CA THR A 264 -1.13 4.04 14.46
C THR A 264 -0.65 3.40 13.16
N CYS A 265 0.55 3.72 12.75
CA CYS A 265 1.20 3.16 11.56
C CYS A 265 2.64 2.76 11.88
N ALA A 266 3.13 1.77 11.14
CA ALA A 266 4.53 1.37 11.10
C ALA A 266 4.91 0.99 9.66
N ALA A 267 6.17 0.70 9.42
CA ALA A 267 6.64 0.24 8.12
C ALA A 267 6.04 -1.13 7.76
N ARG A 268 5.74 -1.30 6.48
CA ARG A 268 5.20 -2.54 5.90
C ARG A 268 6.05 -3.02 4.74
N PHE A 269 6.22 -4.33 4.64
CA PHE A 269 6.62 -4.98 3.40
C PHE A 269 5.37 -5.36 2.61
N PHE A 270 5.35 -5.00 1.35
CA PHE A 270 4.21 -5.21 0.47
C PHE A 270 4.67 -5.59 -0.94
N ALA A 271 3.80 -6.17 -1.74
CA ALA A 271 4.15 -6.68 -3.05
C ALA A 271 3.07 -6.45 -4.10
N ASN A 272 3.50 -6.46 -5.35
CA ASN A 272 2.62 -6.55 -6.49
C ASN A 272 1.92 -7.91 -6.50
N PRO A 273 0.59 -7.99 -6.69
CA PRO A 273 -0.14 -9.24 -6.68
C PRO A 273 0.34 -10.27 -7.72
N ALA A 274 0.73 -9.81 -8.90
CA ALA A 274 1.28 -10.69 -9.94
C ALA A 274 2.65 -11.25 -9.55
N ALA A 275 3.55 -10.39 -9.07
CA ALA A 275 4.88 -10.79 -8.61
C ALA A 275 4.79 -11.79 -7.46
N ALA A 276 3.96 -11.53 -6.46
CA ALA A 276 3.75 -12.43 -5.33
C ALA A 276 3.26 -13.83 -5.75
N ARG A 277 2.47 -13.93 -6.84
CA ARG A 277 1.94 -15.21 -7.34
C ARG A 277 2.86 -15.94 -8.31
N THR A 278 3.80 -15.23 -8.92
CA THR A 278 4.65 -15.80 -10.00
C THR A 278 6.13 -15.89 -9.64
N ASP A 279 6.57 -15.22 -8.56
CA ASP A 279 7.96 -15.19 -8.11
C ASP A 279 8.06 -15.59 -6.63
N PRO A 280 8.55 -16.81 -6.31
CA PRO A 280 8.64 -17.28 -4.93
C PRO A 280 9.55 -16.44 -4.05
N ARG A 281 10.54 -15.72 -4.64
CA ARG A 281 11.48 -14.85 -3.91
C ARG A 281 10.75 -13.74 -3.12
N VAL A 282 9.56 -13.33 -3.56
CA VAL A 282 8.75 -12.31 -2.86
C VAL A 282 8.31 -12.82 -1.48
N PHE A 283 7.74 -14.02 -1.40
CA PHE A 283 7.33 -14.61 -0.11
C PHE A 283 8.51 -15.04 0.76
N GLU A 284 9.59 -15.51 0.15
CA GLU A 284 10.83 -15.83 0.85
C GLU A 284 11.41 -14.58 1.53
N LEU A 285 11.44 -13.44 0.82
CA LEU A 285 11.90 -12.16 1.37
C LEU A 285 10.94 -11.67 2.47
N ALA A 286 9.63 -11.78 2.29
CA ALA A 286 8.65 -11.43 3.31
C ALA A 286 8.88 -12.22 4.61
N GLY A 287 9.11 -13.52 4.52
CA GLY A 287 9.40 -14.38 5.67
C GLY A 287 10.68 -13.99 6.40
N ARG A 288 11.78 -13.73 5.65
CA ARG A 288 13.07 -13.28 6.21
C ARG A 288 12.96 -11.91 6.87
N LEU A 289 12.27 -10.96 6.26
CA LEU A 289 12.03 -9.62 6.83
C LEU A 289 11.19 -9.69 8.10
N ALA A 290 10.14 -10.50 8.12
CA ALA A 290 9.31 -10.69 9.31
C ALA A 290 10.10 -11.35 10.46
N ALA A 291 11.04 -12.27 10.18
CA ALA A 291 11.93 -12.84 11.18
C ALA A 291 12.90 -11.78 11.73
N ALA A 292 13.56 -11.03 10.85
CA ALA A 292 14.50 -9.97 11.22
C ALA A 292 13.81 -8.85 12.06
N ALA A 293 12.56 -8.53 11.75
CA ALA A 293 11.78 -7.56 12.52
C ALA A 293 11.54 -8.05 13.96
N ARG A 294 11.13 -9.31 14.14
CA ARG A 294 10.95 -9.92 15.48
C ARG A 294 12.25 -9.94 16.30
N GLU A 295 13.37 -10.30 15.70
CA GLU A 295 14.69 -10.30 16.36
C GLU A 295 15.09 -8.89 16.79
N ARG A 296 14.85 -7.89 15.95
CA ARG A 296 15.10 -6.48 16.26
C ARG A 296 14.26 -5.99 17.45
N HIS A 297 13.01 -6.40 17.53
CA HIS A 297 12.11 -6.06 18.64
C HIS A 297 12.62 -6.68 19.95
N ALA A 298 12.90 -7.99 19.97
CA ALA A 298 13.42 -8.67 21.15
C ALA A 298 14.74 -8.10 21.67
N GLY A 299 15.63 -7.65 20.77
CA GLY A 299 16.89 -7.00 21.15
C GLY A 299 16.77 -5.57 21.68
N ARG A 300 15.57 -4.94 21.61
CA ARG A 300 15.30 -3.60 22.21
C ARG A 300 14.67 -3.68 23.60
N GLU A 301 14.06 -4.81 23.93
CA GLU A 301 13.46 -5.06 25.24
C GLU A 301 14.44 -5.70 26.24
N ALA A 302 15.59 -6.19 25.78
CA ALA A 302 16.70 -6.74 26.58
C ALA A 302 17.74 -5.67 26.90
#